data_168b9b351853658513d8e9baa3a9ab0e
#
_entry.id   168b9b351853658513d8e9baa3a9ab0e
#
_cell.length_a   1.000
_cell.length_b   1.000
_cell.length_c   1.000
_cell.angle_alpha   90.00
_cell.angle_beta   90.00
_cell.angle_gamma   90.00
#
_symmetry.space_group_name_H-M   'P 1'
#
loop_
_entity.id
_entity.type
_entity.pdbx_description
1 polymer ?
#
loop_
_entity_poly.entity_id
_entity_poly.type
_entity_poly.pdbx_seq_one_letter_code
_entity_poly.pdbx_strand_id
1 'polypeptide(L)'
;EKGSGAVFFSGCALHCVFCQNENIANGTAGKVISTERLGEIFLELQEKGANNINLVTPGQFVPQIIKAVELARNQNLKIPIVYNTSSYENVDTIRSLEGIVDIYLPDFKYWNAALSAKYSHAPDYPSVAKKAIEEMVRQTGAAVFENGEDSLMKCGTIVRHLILPGCTKDSKAVLRYLHETYGNQIYISIMHQFTPLSNVEKYPELNRKITEREYEDVVDFAVDIGIENGFIQEGETAEESFIPEFDNEGV
;
A
#
# COMPACT_ATOMS: atom_id res chain seq x y z
N GLU A 1 5.71 -4.93 -21.13
CA GLU A 1 6.19 -4.11 -20.00
C GLU A 1 6.53 -5.00 -18.82
N LYS A 2 7.64 -4.70 -18.13
CA LYS A 2 8.00 -5.39 -16.90
C LYS A 2 7.15 -4.80 -15.77
N GLY A 3 6.39 -5.67 -15.08
CA GLY A 3 5.52 -5.27 -13.97
C GLY A 3 6.13 -5.49 -12.60
N SER A 4 5.31 -5.33 -11.56
CA SER A 4 5.63 -5.65 -10.17
C SER A 4 5.31 -7.12 -9.89
N GLY A 5 6.21 -7.84 -9.21
CA GLY A 5 6.01 -9.22 -8.76
C GLY A 5 5.19 -9.23 -7.45
N ALA A 6 3.86 -9.25 -7.54
CA ALA A 6 3.00 -9.19 -6.38
C ALA A 6 2.87 -10.55 -5.67
N VAL A 7 3.06 -10.55 -4.35
CA VAL A 7 2.83 -11.69 -3.47
C VAL A 7 1.80 -11.29 -2.42
N PHE A 8 0.61 -11.87 -2.48
CA PHE A 8 -0.49 -11.57 -1.57
C PHE A 8 -0.46 -12.48 -0.35
N PHE A 9 -0.50 -11.87 0.84
CA PHE A 9 -0.54 -12.60 2.10
C PHE A 9 -1.96 -12.63 2.66
N SER A 10 -2.40 -13.79 3.11
CA SER A 10 -3.74 -14.02 3.62
C SER A 10 -3.90 -13.50 5.05
N GLY A 11 -4.99 -12.79 5.31
CA GLY A 11 -5.30 -12.10 6.56
C GLY A 11 -4.97 -10.61 6.52
N CYS A 12 -5.77 -9.81 7.22
CA CYS A 12 -5.56 -8.37 7.40
C CYS A 12 -6.09 -7.94 8.76
N ALA A 13 -5.34 -7.13 9.50
CA ALA A 13 -5.76 -6.63 10.81
C ALA A 13 -6.83 -5.54 10.72
N LEU A 14 -7.00 -4.87 9.58
CA LEU A 14 -7.83 -3.68 9.47
C LEU A 14 -9.29 -3.96 9.07
N HIS A 15 -9.56 -5.00 8.27
CA HIS A 15 -10.92 -5.40 7.83
C HIS A 15 -11.81 -4.25 7.34
N CYS A 16 -11.31 -3.45 6.38
CA CYS A 16 -12.09 -2.33 5.83
C CYS A 16 -13.36 -2.83 5.13
N VAL A 17 -14.50 -2.18 5.38
CA VAL A 17 -15.80 -2.54 4.79
C VAL A 17 -15.84 -2.40 3.26
N PHE A 18 -14.89 -1.68 2.66
CA PHE A 18 -14.73 -1.49 1.22
C PHE A 18 -13.51 -2.23 0.65
N CYS A 19 -13.05 -3.29 1.32
CA CYS A 19 -11.87 -4.02 0.88
C CYS A 19 -12.13 -4.72 -0.47
N GLN A 20 -11.35 -4.37 -1.50
CA GLN A 20 -11.41 -5.04 -2.80
C GLN A 20 -10.86 -6.48 -2.72
N ASN A 21 -9.94 -6.74 -1.79
CA ASN A 21 -9.32 -8.03 -1.57
C ASN A 21 -9.93 -8.75 -0.34
N GLU A 22 -11.27 -8.78 -0.24
CA GLU A 22 -11.97 -9.28 0.94
C GLU A 22 -11.62 -10.75 1.24
N ASN A 23 -11.50 -11.61 0.23
CA ASN A 23 -11.13 -13.02 0.39
C ASN A 23 -9.74 -13.19 1.03
N ILE A 24 -8.78 -12.36 0.62
CA ILE A 24 -7.45 -12.31 1.23
C ILE A 24 -7.54 -11.75 2.65
N ALA A 25 -8.22 -10.62 2.83
CA ALA A 25 -8.34 -9.96 4.14
C ALA A 25 -8.98 -10.85 5.20
N ASN A 26 -9.99 -11.65 4.83
CA ASN A 26 -10.70 -12.58 5.71
C ASN A 26 -9.99 -13.92 5.90
N GLY A 27 -8.86 -14.16 5.25
CA GLY A 27 -8.12 -15.41 5.37
C GLY A 27 -8.80 -16.61 4.69
N THR A 28 -9.70 -16.36 3.73
CA THR A 28 -10.44 -17.44 3.02
C THR A 28 -9.74 -17.87 1.73
N ALA A 29 -8.78 -17.10 1.25
CA ALA A 29 -7.94 -17.41 0.11
C ALA A 29 -6.47 -17.54 0.54
N GLY A 30 -5.72 -18.40 -0.15
CA GLY A 30 -4.29 -18.62 0.07
C GLY A 30 -3.92 -20.06 0.34
N LYS A 31 -2.63 -20.36 0.23
CA LYS A 31 -2.03 -21.67 0.43
C LYS A 31 -0.90 -21.58 1.45
N VAL A 32 -0.83 -22.54 2.36
CA VAL A 32 0.28 -22.62 3.32
C VAL A 32 1.54 -23.10 2.61
N ILE A 33 2.60 -22.31 2.72
CA ILE A 33 3.92 -22.64 2.15
C ILE A 33 5.01 -22.52 3.20
N SER A 34 6.17 -23.12 2.94
CA SER A 34 7.34 -22.96 3.79
C SER A 34 8.03 -21.60 3.52
N THR A 35 8.86 -21.17 4.44
CA THR A 35 9.70 -19.97 4.28
C THR A 35 10.69 -20.11 3.12
N GLU A 36 11.21 -21.33 2.92
CA GLU A 36 12.11 -21.67 1.80
C GLU A 36 11.36 -21.49 0.47
N ARG A 37 10.12 -22.02 0.37
CA ARG A 37 9.29 -21.85 -0.84
C ARG A 37 8.98 -20.37 -1.11
N LEU A 38 8.72 -19.58 -0.09
CA LEU A 38 8.53 -18.13 -0.26
C LEU A 38 9.77 -17.46 -0.86
N GLY A 39 10.97 -17.83 -0.41
CA GLY A 39 12.22 -17.33 -0.98
C GLY A 39 12.42 -17.76 -2.44
N GLU A 40 12.04 -18.99 -2.81
CA GLU A 40 12.06 -19.49 -4.20
C GLU A 40 11.09 -18.67 -5.09
N ILE A 41 9.88 -18.36 -4.61
CA ILE A 41 8.91 -17.52 -5.34
C ILE A 41 9.51 -16.14 -5.65
N PHE A 42 10.25 -15.54 -4.74
CA PHE A 42 10.92 -14.25 -4.97
C PHE A 42 11.94 -14.35 -6.12
N LEU A 43 12.70 -15.42 -6.17
CA LEU A 43 13.67 -15.69 -7.25
C LEU A 43 12.97 -15.95 -8.60
N GLU A 44 11.90 -16.75 -8.60
CA GLU A 44 11.09 -17.01 -9.80
C GLU A 44 10.50 -15.73 -10.39
N LEU A 45 9.99 -14.81 -9.52
CA LEU A 45 9.49 -13.53 -9.97
C LEU A 45 10.60 -12.65 -10.58
N GLN A 46 11.80 -12.65 -9.97
CA GLN A 46 12.95 -11.97 -10.55
C GLN A 46 13.32 -12.56 -11.91
N GLU A 47 13.34 -13.89 -12.06
CA GLU A 47 13.63 -14.58 -13.33
C GLU A 47 12.61 -14.27 -14.41
N LYS A 48 11.33 -14.12 -14.04
CA LYS A 48 10.24 -13.66 -14.93
C LYS A 48 10.39 -12.19 -15.31
N GLY A 49 11.34 -11.46 -14.74
CA GLY A 49 11.67 -10.08 -15.07
C GLY A 49 10.85 -9.04 -14.31
N ALA A 50 10.32 -9.37 -13.13
CA ALA A 50 9.67 -8.39 -12.27
C ALA A 50 10.63 -7.26 -11.87
N ASN A 51 10.12 -6.03 -11.77
CA ASN A 51 10.90 -4.87 -11.36
C ASN A 51 11.18 -4.83 -9.84
N ASN A 52 10.33 -5.48 -9.05
CA ASN A 52 10.42 -5.57 -7.59
C ASN A 52 9.60 -6.78 -7.09
N ILE A 53 9.76 -7.14 -5.82
CA ILE A 53 8.87 -8.04 -5.10
C ILE A 53 7.93 -7.20 -4.26
N ASN A 54 6.64 -7.18 -4.59
CA ASN A 54 5.62 -6.41 -3.91
C ASN A 54 4.85 -7.31 -2.92
N LEU A 55 5.18 -7.20 -1.63
CA LEU A 55 4.55 -7.93 -0.55
C LEU A 55 3.26 -7.24 -0.13
N VAL A 56 2.11 -7.80 -0.50
CA VAL A 56 0.80 -7.19 -0.25
C VAL A 56 0.18 -7.73 1.03
N THR A 57 -0.12 -6.86 1.98
CA THR A 57 -0.68 -7.16 3.31
C THR A 57 0.18 -8.15 4.13
N PRO A 58 1.50 -7.90 4.29
CA PRO A 58 2.46 -8.88 4.82
C PRO A 58 2.59 -8.87 6.35
N GLY A 59 1.96 -7.95 7.08
CA GLY A 59 2.23 -7.62 8.49
C GLY A 59 2.23 -8.79 9.46
N GLN A 60 1.34 -9.78 9.27
CA GLN A 60 1.23 -10.97 10.12
C GLN A 60 2.32 -12.02 9.87
N PHE A 61 3.13 -11.88 8.80
CA PHE A 61 4.16 -12.86 8.42
C PHE A 61 5.58 -12.28 8.40
N VAL A 62 5.80 -11.16 9.08
CA VAL A 62 7.09 -10.45 9.07
C VAL A 62 8.29 -11.34 9.44
N PRO A 63 8.25 -12.19 10.48
CA PRO A 63 9.39 -13.06 10.79
C PRO A 63 9.74 -14.04 9.66
N GLN A 64 8.72 -14.60 8.98
CA GLN A 64 8.89 -15.51 7.85
C GLN A 64 9.42 -14.77 6.62
N ILE A 65 8.94 -13.56 6.39
CA ILE A 65 9.37 -12.69 5.27
C ILE A 65 10.85 -12.33 5.42
N ILE A 66 11.28 -11.90 6.61
CA ILE A 66 12.69 -11.57 6.88
C ILE A 66 13.57 -12.75 6.48
N LYS A 67 13.25 -13.95 6.98
CA LYS A 67 14.02 -15.15 6.66
C LYS A 67 13.97 -15.51 5.18
N ALA A 68 12.82 -15.39 4.52
CA ALA A 68 12.68 -15.69 3.09
C ALA A 68 13.50 -14.72 2.23
N VAL A 69 13.51 -13.42 2.56
CA VAL A 69 14.30 -12.40 1.87
C VAL A 69 15.79 -12.66 2.06
N GLU A 70 16.25 -13.01 3.27
CA GLU A 70 17.64 -13.37 3.54
C GLU A 70 18.06 -14.59 2.72
N LEU A 71 17.25 -15.65 2.67
CA LEU A 71 17.49 -16.84 1.86
C LEU A 71 17.59 -16.53 0.37
N ALA A 72 16.67 -15.71 -0.14
CA ALA A 72 16.64 -15.31 -1.55
C ALA A 72 17.83 -14.38 -1.91
N ARG A 73 18.19 -13.43 -1.03
CA ARG A 73 19.37 -12.57 -1.22
C ARG A 73 20.69 -13.37 -1.25
N ASN A 74 20.82 -14.41 -0.44
CA ASN A 74 21.95 -15.34 -0.49
C ASN A 74 22.01 -16.12 -1.80
N GLN A 75 20.91 -16.23 -2.53
CA GLN A 75 20.78 -16.84 -3.86
C GLN A 75 20.65 -15.80 -4.98
N ASN A 76 21.16 -14.57 -4.75
CA ASN A 76 21.27 -13.52 -5.76
C ASN A 76 19.96 -12.78 -6.13
N LEU A 77 19.01 -12.68 -5.20
CA LEU A 77 17.90 -11.75 -5.35
C LEU A 77 18.45 -10.31 -5.33
N LYS A 78 18.16 -9.52 -6.39
CA LYS A 78 18.69 -8.15 -6.60
C LYS A 78 17.63 -7.08 -6.72
N ILE A 79 16.41 -7.47 -7.07
CA ILE A 79 15.30 -6.52 -7.24
C ILE A 79 14.79 -6.06 -5.87
N PRO A 80 14.30 -4.81 -5.75
CA PRO A 80 13.84 -4.26 -4.48
C PRO A 80 12.67 -5.03 -3.86
N ILE A 81 12.63 -5.04 -2.53
CA ILE A 81 11.49 -5.53 -1.74
C ILE A 81 10.59 -4.34 -1.42
N VAL A 82 9.34 -4.41 -1.86
CA VAL A 82 8.27 -3.44 -1.57
C VAL A 82 7.36 -4.00 -0.49
N TYR A 83 7.16 -3.24 0.58
CA TYR A 83 6.26 -3.59 1.68
C TYR A 83 4.97 -2.76 1.57
N ASN A 84 3.91 -3.41 1.06
CA ASN A 84 2.62 -2.79 0.77
C ASN A 84 1.63 -3.07 1.91
N THR A 85 1.32 -2.05 2.70
CA THR A 85 0.58 -2.18 3.94
C THR A 85 -0.51 -1.13 4.11
N SER A 86 -1.51 -1.45 4.94
CA SER A 86 -2.53 -0.49 5.38
C SER A 86 -2.01 0.54 6.38
N SER A 87 -0.76 0.48 6.81
CA SER A 87 -0.15 1.26 7.89
C SER A 87 -0.70 0.99 9.29
N TYR A 88 -1.65 0.07 9.45
CA TYR A 88 -2.13 -0.34 10.76
C TYR A 88 -1.20 -1.41 11.35
N GLU A 89 0.01 -0.96 11.72
CA GLU A 89 1.16 -1.80 12.05
C GLU A 89 1.75 -1.43 13.41
N ASN A 90 2.29 -2.43 14.10
CA ASN A 90 3.10 -2.19 15.27
C ASN A 90 4.48 -1.61 14.85
N VAL A 91 4.91 -0.54 15.46
CA VAL A 91 6.18 0.14 15.15
C VAL A 91 7.38 -0.79 15.34
N ASP A 92 7.39 -1.65 16.36
CA ASP A 92 8.50 -2.58 16.60
C ASP A 92 8.55 -3.66 15.49
N THR A 93 7.41 -4.04 14.92
CA THR A 93 7.35 -4.91 13.74
C THR A 93 7.99 -4.20 12.54
N ILE A 94 7.66 -2.93 12.30
CA ILE A 94 8.30 -2.16 11.22
C ILE A 94 9.80 -2.01 11.47
N ARG A 95 10.24 -1.75 12.70
CA ARG A 95 11.68 -1.69 13.04
C ARG A 95 12.44 -2.96 12.68
N SER A 96 11.83 -4.12 12.85
CA SER A 96 12.48 -5.39 12.51
C SER A 96 12.71 -5.58 11.01
N LEU A 97 12.08 -4.77 10.16
CA LEU A 97 12.24 -4.78 8.69
C LEU A 97 13.38 -3.89 8.19
N GLU A 98 14.10 -3.19 9.09
CA GLU A 98 15.23 -2.34 8.69
C GLU A 98 16.32 -3.15 7.97
N GLY A 99 16.71 -2.69 6.77
CA GLY A 99 17.66 -3.40 5.90
C GLY A 99 17.06 -4.60 5.12
N ILE A 100 15.81 -4.97 5.36
CA ILE A 100 15.08 -6.02 4.62
C ILE A 100 14.22 -5.41 3.52
N VAL A 101 13.46 -4.36 3.83
CA VAL A 101 12.59 -3.64 2.92
C VAL A 101 13.33 -2.46 2.30
N ASP A 102 13.20 -2.30 1.00
CA ASP A 102 13.81 -1.23 0.23
C ASP A 102 12.82 -0.08 -0.02
N ILE A 103 11.55 -0.43 -0.27
CA ILE A 103 10.49 0.54 -0.57
C ILE A 103 9.28 0.25 0.32
N TYR A 104 8.81 1.25 1.06
CA TYR A 104 7.53 1.17 1.76
C TYR A 104 6.42 1.78 0.91
N LEU A 105 5.28 1.07 0.85
CA LEU A 105 4.07 1.49 0.14
C LEU A 105 2.88 1.49 1.13
N PRO A 106 2.90 2.37 2.15
CA PRO A 106 1.85 2.46 3.14
C PRO A 106 0.61 3.19 2.62
N ASP A 107 -0.58 2.74 3.03
CA ASP A 107 -1.78 3.55 2.90
C ASP A 107 -1.92 4.48 4.11
N PHE A 108 -2.30 5.75 3.91
CA PHE A 108 -2.84 6.58 4.97
C PHE A 108 -4.33 6.85 4.68
N LYS A 109 -5.19 5.97 5.20
CA LYS A 109 -6.60 5.87 4.79
C LYS A 109 -7.48 6.96 5.39
N TYR A 110 -7.24 7.38 6.65
CA TYR A 110 -8.11 8.28 7.39
C TYR A 110 -7.31 9.22 8.27
N TRP A 111 -7.74 10.47 8.31
CA TRP A 111 -7.37 11.44 9.34
C TRP A 111 -8.30 11.37 10.54
N ASN A 112 -9.60 11.18 10.28
CA ASN A 112 -10.66 11.22 11.29
C ASN A 112 -10.88 9.83 11.91
N ALA A 113 -10.70 9.73 13.23
CA ALA A 113 -10.93 8.51 14.01
C ALA A 113 -12.36 7.96 13.91
N ALA A 114 -13.38 8.84 13.71
CA ALA A 114 -14.74 8.39 13.54
C ALA A 114 -14.96 7.67 12.19
N LEU A 115 -14.26 8.09 11.12
CA LEU A 115 -14.30 7.41 9.82
C LEU A 115 -13.58 6.05 9.89
N SER A 116 -12.41 6.01 10.51
CA SER A 116 -11.67 4.75 10.67
C SER A 116 -12.39 3.75 11.58
N ALA A 117 -13.05 4.23 12.64
CA ALA A 117 -13.91 3.39 13.46
C ALA A 117 -15.10 2.83 12.66
N LYS A 118 -15.75 3.68 11.83
CA LYS A 118 -16.94 3.32 11.05
C LYS A 118 -16.61 2.35 9.91
N TYR A 119 -15.54 2.60 9.16
CA TYR A 119 -15.27 1.87 7.92
C TYR A 119 -14.14 0.82 8.02
N SER A 120 -13.40 0.80 9.12
CA SER A 120 -12.29 -0.14 9.32
C SER A 120 -12.20 -0.69 10.74
N HIS A 121 -13.20 -0.42 11.60
CA HIS A 121 -13.28 -0.90 12.99
C HIS A 121 -12.05 -0.53 13.85
N ALA A 122 -11.29 0.49 13.47
CA ALA A 122 -10.03 0.89 14.08
C ALA A 122 -10.04 2.38 14.47
N PRO A 123 -10.62 2.76 15.62
CA PRO A 123 -10.71 4.16 16.05
C PRO A 123 -9.35 4.82 16.32
N ASP A 124 -8.32 4.05 16.55
CA ASP A 124 -6.95 4.49 16.79
C ASP A 124 -6.08 4.52 15.52
N TYR A 125 -6.65 4.13 14.36
CA TYR A 125 -5.93 4.07 13.09
C TYR A 125 -5.06 5.31 12.79
N PRO A 126 -5.57 6.55 12.89
CA PRO A 126 -4.76 7.72 12.54
C PRO A 126 -3.49 7.86 13.38
N SER A 127 -3.56 7.49 14.65
CA SER A 127 -2.40 7.54 15.55
C SER A 127 -1.41 6.42 15.31
N VAL A 128 -1.89 5.22 14.99
CA VAL A 128 -1.07 4.04 14.67
C VAL A 128 -0.38 4.26 13.33
N ALA A 129 -1.13 4.65 12.29
CA ALA A 129 -0.59 4.86 10.95
C ALA A 129 0.50 5.94 10.91
N LYS A 130 0.32 7.06 11.64
CA LYS A 130 1.34 8.11 11.74
C LYS A 130 2.67 7.58 12.24
N LYS A 131 2.67 6.82 13.33
CA LYS A 131 3.88 6.24 13.93
C LYS A 131 4.54 5.20 13.02
N ALA A 132 3.73 4.38 12.36
CA ALA A 132 4.23 3.38 11.42
C ALA A 132 4.89 4.05 10.20
N ILE A 133 4.25 5.06 9.60
CA ILE A 133 4.80 5.81 8.46
C ILE A 133 6.06 6.57 8.87
N GLU A 134 6.08 7.21 10.04
CA GLU A 134 7.28 7.88 10.57
C GLU A 134 8.49 6.93 10.63
N GLU A 135 8.29 5.71 11.13
CA GLU A 135 9.35 4.71 11.19
C GLU A 135 9.77 4.23 9.79
N MET A 136 8.82 4.04 8.86
CA MET A 136 9.11 3.66 7.47
C MET A 136 9.96 4.73 6.76
N VAL A 137 9.60 6.01 6.93
CA VAL A 137 10.35 7.14 6.36
C VAL A 137 11.72 7.28 7.00
N ARG A 138 11.84 7.02 8.33
CA ARG A 138 13.14 7.00 9.01
C ARG A 138 14.09 5.97 8.39
N GLN A 139 13.59 4.78 8.05
CA GLN A 139 14.40 3.70 7.49
C GLN A 139 14.87 3.98 6.07
N THR A 140 14.01 4.52 5.22
CA THR A 140 14.31 4.71 3.80
C THR A 140 14.91 6.06 3.46
N GLY A 141 14.65 7.09 4.28
CA GLY A 141 15.07 8.47 3.98
C GLY A 141 14.41 9.02 2.72
N ALA A 142 15.13 9.87 2.00
CA ALA A 142 14.69 10.43 0.72
C ALA A 142 14.66 9.35 -0.37
N ALA A 143 13.72 9.48 -1.29
CA ALA A 143 13.56 8.52 -2.39
C ALA A 143 14.78 8.49 -3.31
N VAL A 144 15.22 7.29 -3.67
CA VAL A 144 16.33 7.02 -4.59
C VAL A 144 15.80 6.29 -5.81
N PHE A 145 16.12 6.81 -6.99
CA PHE A 145 15.74 6.25 -8.27
C PHE A 145 16.95 5.72 -9.04
N GLU A 146 16.72 4.74 -9.91
CA GLU A 146 17.72 4.28 -10.87
C GLU A 146 17.94 5.36 -11.94
N ASN A 147 19.20 5.51 -12.40
CA ASN A 147 19.49 6.42 -13.51
C ASN A 147 19.01 5.79 -14.82
N GLY A 148 18.24 6.52 -15.63
CA GLY A 148 17.76 6.08 -16.95
C GLY A 148 16.40 6.65 -17.34
N GLU A 149 15.96 6.32 -18.56
CA GLU A 149 14.67 6.78 -19.11
C GLU A 149 13.48 6.17 -18.35
N ASP A 150 13.62 4.89 -17.87
CA ASP A 150 12.61 4.18 -17.07
C ASP A 150 12.95 4.25 -15.58
N SER A 151 13.10 5.45 -15.04
CA SER A 151 13.55 5.71 -13.67
C SER A 151 12.72 4.96 -12.61
N LEU A 152 13.18 3.79 -12.18
CA LEU A 152 12.53 2.96 -11.16
C LEU A 152 13.03 3.34 -9.76
N MET A 153 12.11 3.45 -8.81
CA MET A 153 12.47 3.66 -7.41
C MET A 153 13.22 2.43 -6.88
N LYS A 154 14.35 2.67 -6.20
CA LYS A 154 15.18 1.64 -5.55
C LYS A 154 15.04 1.66 -4.04
N CYS A 155 14.78 2.83 -3.45
CA CYS A 155 14.56 3.00 -2.03
C CYS A 155 13.66 4.20 -1.80
N GLY A 156 12.80 4.15 -0.81
CA GLY A 156 11.93 5.28 -0.47
C GLY A 156 10.58 4.88 0.11
N THR A 157 9.75 5.88 0.35
CA THR A 157 8.37 5.69 0.83
C THR A 157 7.39 6.38 -0.10
N ILE A 158 6.38 5.64 -0.58
CA ILE A 158 5.27 6.16 -1.37
C ILE A 158 4.00 5.99 -0.53
N VAL A 159 3.50 7.07 0.05
CA VAL A 159 2.25 7.02 0.84
C VAL A 159 1.05 7.10 -0.11
N ARG A 160 0.18 6.10 -0.05
CA ARG A 160 -1.05 6.07 -0.85
C ARG A 160 -2.23 6.59 -0.05
N HIS A 161 -3.08 7.35 -0.70
CA HIS A 161 -4.36 7.80 -0.15
C HIS A 161 -5.49 7.53 -1.13
N LEU A 162 -6.44 6.68 -0.74
CA LEU A 162 -7.66 6.41 -1.49
C LEU A 162 -8.73 7.40 -1.06
N ILE A 163 -9.22 8.20 -1.99
CA ILE A 163 -10.33 9.13 -1.75
C ILE A 163 -11.61 8.31 -1.61
N LEU A 164 -12.33 8.48 -0.48
CA LEU A 164 -13.64 7.89 -0.26
C LEU A 164 -14.76 8.87 -0.63
N PRO A 165 -15.89 8.38 -1.18
CA PRO A 165 -17.04 9.22 -1.48
C PRO A 165 -17.49 10.06 -0.28
N GLY A 166 -17.65 11.38 -0.47
CA GLY A 166 -18.07 12.30 0.57
C GLY A 166 -17.02 12.67 1.63
N CYS A 167 -15.77 12.17 1.48
CA CYS A 167 -14.72 12.34 2.48
C CYS A 167 -13.57 13.28 2.04
N THR A 168 -13.80 14.20 1.09
CA THR A 168 -12.75 15.08 0.56
C THR A 168 -12.05 15.93 1.63
N LYS A 169 -12.80 16.35 2.67
CA LYS A 169 -12.22 17.10 3.81
C LYS A 169 -11.20 16.25 4.59
N ASP A 170 -11.48 14.96 4.76
CA ASP A 170 -10.57 14.01 5.43
C ASP A 170 -9.33 13.78 4.57
N SER A 171 -9.52 13.59 3.26
CA SER A 171 -8.44 13.47 2.28
C SER A 171 -7.49 14.68 2.31
N LYS A 172 -8.04 15.90 2.30
CA LYS A 172 -7.24 17.13 2.41
C LYS A 172 -6.46 17.22 3.72
N ALA A 173 -7.01 16.74 4.83
CA ALA A 173 -6.32 16.71 6.11
C ALA A 173 -5.15 15.70 6.09
N VAL A 174 -5.33 14.52 5.47
CA VAL A 174 -4.26 13.54 5.25
C VAL A 174 -3.14 14.15 4.41
N LEU A 175 -3.45 14.74 3.25
CA LEU A 175 -2.45 15.31 2.34
C LEU A 175 -1.68 16.46 3.01
N ARG A 176 -2.36 17.35 3.71
CA ARG A 176 -1.73 18.44 4.46
C ARG A 176 -0.73 17.91 5.48
N TYR A 177 -1.14 16.92 6.30
CA TYR A 177 -0.25 16.33 7.30
C TYR A 177 0.99 15.69 6.66
N LEU A 178 0.81 14.94 5.59
CA LEU A 178 1.92 14.28 4.89
C LEU A 178 2.91 15.30 4.34
N HIS A 179 2.40 16.36 3.70
CA HIS A 179 3.22 17.43 3.13
C HIS A 179 3.93 18.25 4.22
N GLU A 180 3.23 18.69 5.26
CA GLU A 180 3.80 19.47 6.36
C GLU A 180 4.84 18.68 7.18
N THR A 181 4.68 17.35 7.27
CA THR A 181 5.56 16.49 8.07
C THR A 181 6.79 16.04 7.30
N TYR A 182 6.63 15.63 6.04
CA TYR A 182 7.69 14.96 5.28
C TYR A 182 8.16 15.74 4.05
N GLY A 183 7.39 16.73 3.56
CA GLY A 183 7.73 17.49 2.35
C GLY A 183 8.07 16.58 1.17
N ASN A 184 9.20 16.84 0.53
CA ASN A 184 9.68 16.09 -0.63
C ASN A 184 10.50 14.84 -0.30
N GLN A 185 10.53 14.38 0.98
CA GLN A 185 11.18 13.11 1.33
C GLN A 185 10.39 11.89 0.87
N ILE A 186 9.07 12.02 0.76
CA ILE A 186 8.16 10.96 0.34
C ILE A 186 7.50 11.30 -1.00
N TYR A 187 6.94 10.26 -1.63
CA TYR A 187 5.98 10.41 -2.69
C TYR A 187 4.57 10.19 -2.16
N ILE A 188 3.58 10.88 -2.73
CA ILE A 188 2.18 10.75 -2.35
C ILE A 188 1.40 10.27 -3.58
N SER A 189 0.70 9.14 -3.46
CA SER A 189 -0.18 8.62 -4.51
C SER A 189 -1.64 8.88 -4.15
N ILE A 190 -2.29 9.76 -4.90
CA ILE A 190 -3.71 10.10 -4.74
C ILE A 190 -4.51 9.18 -5.65
N MET A 191 -5.30 8.28 -5.05
CA MET A 191 -6.04 7.26 -5.77
C MET A 191 -7.53 7.58 -5.81
N HIS A 192 -8.15 7.50 -7.00
CA HIS A 192 -9.59 7.66 -7.18
C HIS A 192 -10.32 6.32 -7.50
N GLN A 193 -9.59 5.22 -7.53
CA GLN A 193 -10.09 3.90 -7.92
C GLN A 193 -10.98 3.22 -6.85
N PHE A 194 -11.85 3.99 -6.20
CA PHE A 194 -12.85 3.44 -5.29
C PHE A 194 -13.97 2.76 -6.09
N THR A 195 -14.13 1.45 -5.89
CA THR A 195 -15.20 0.66 -6.50
C THR A 195 -16.19 0.21 -5.41
N PRO A 196 -17.47 0.60 -5.49
CA PRO A 196 -18.49 0.14 -4.55
C PRO A 196 -18.84 -1.32 -4.88
N LEU A 197 -18.38 -2.25 -4.04
CA LEU A 197 -18.70 -3.67 -4.11
C LEU A 197 -19.89 -3.97 -3.18
N SER A 198 -20.43 -5.20 -3.22
CA SER A 198 -21.55 -5.64 -2.38
C SER A 198 -21.30 -5.48 -0.87
N ASN A 199 -20.05 -5.49 -0.44
CA ASN A 199 -19.66 -5.28 0.96
C ASN A 199 -19.99 -3.88 1.51
N VAL A 200 -20.20 -2.86 0.64
CA VAL A 200 -20.57 -1.49 1.05
C VAL A 200 -22.08 -1.18 1.00
N GLU A 201 -22.93 -2.13 0.66
CA GLU A 201 -24.40 -1.93 0.58
C GLU A 201 -25.00 -1.38 1.88
N LYS A 202 -24.43 -1.73 3.04
CA LYS A 202 -24.87 -1.23 4.36
C LYS A 202 -24.41 0.20 4.65
N TYR A 203 -23.63 0.80 3.75
CA TYR A 203 -23.06 2.14 3.86
C TYR A 203 -23.48 2.97 2.63
N PRO A 204 -24.72 3.50 2.60
CA PRO A 204 -25.25 4.17 1.40
C PRO A 204 -24.37 5.29 0.87
N GLU A 205 -23.66 6.00 1.76
CA GLU A 205 -22.71 7.05 1.41
C GLU A 205 -21.48 6.54 0.64
N LEU A 206 -21.08 5.27 0.83
CA LEU A 206 -20.00 4.62 0.09
C LEU A 206 -20.50 3.82 -1.11
N ASN A 207 -21.82 3.59 -1.25
CA ASN A 207 -22.38 2.78 -2.34
C ASN A 207 -22.48 3.58 -3.65
N ARG A 208 -21.42 4.27 -4.01
CA ARG A 208 -21.23 5.02 -5.26
C ARG A 208 -19.74 5.21 -5.56
N LYS A 209 -19.40 5.43 -6.80
CA LYS A 209 -18.05 5.91 -7.16
C LYS A 209 -17.86 7.35 -6.65
N ILE A 210 -16.60 7.77 -6.49
CA ILE A 210 -16.30 9.20 -6.30
C ILE A 210 -16.68 9.97 -7.58
N THR A 211 -17.11 11.21 -7.43
CA THR A 211 -17.36 12.09 -8.57
C THR A 211 -16.07 12.74 -9.03
N GLU A 212 -15.98 13.12 -10.31
CA GLU A 212 -14.86 13.88 -10.86
C GLU A 212 -14.58 15.14 -10.02
N ARG A 213 -15.63 15.86 -9.65
CA ARG A 213 -15.50 17.04 -8.78
C ARG A 213 -14.88 16.73 -7.40
N GLU A 214 -15.20 15.58 -6.79
CA GLU A 214 -14.58 15.18 -5.52
C GLU A 214 -13.10 14.88 -5.70
N TYR A 215 -12.74 14.28 -6.82
CA TYR A 215 -11.36 13.99 -7.17
C TYR A 215 -10.57 15.27 -7.44
N GLU A 216 -11.06 16.12 -8.36
CA GLU A 216 -10.45 17.40 -8.70
C GLU A 216 -10.28 18.28 -7.45
N ASP A 217 -11.29 18.37 -6.57
CA ASP A 217 -11.22 19.17 -5.32
C ASP A 217 -10.06 18.72 -4.40
N VAL A 218 -9.69 17.44 -4.42
CA VAL A 218 -8.55 16.91 -3.63
C VAL A 218 -7.23 17.13 -4.37
N VAL A 219 -7.20 16.94 -5.68
CA VAL A 219 -6.00 17.15 -6.52
C VAL A 219 -5.62 18.62 -6.54
N ASP A 220 -6.56 19.53 -6.79
CA ASP A 220 -6.34 20.98 -6.77
C ASP A 220 -5.79 21.42 -5.42
N PHE A 221 -6.34 20.89 -4.34
CA PHE A 221 -5.82 21.15 -3.00
C PHE A 221 -4.36 20.67 -2.83
N ALA A 222 -4.01 19.50 -3.37
CA ALA A 222 -2.64 18.98 -3.31
C ALA A 222 -1.65 19.92 -4.05
N VAL A 223 -2.06 20.43 -5.20
CA VAL A 223 -1.29 21.43 -5.98
C VAL A 223 -1.17 22.74 -5.21
N ASP A 224 -2.28 23.25 -4.66
CA ASP A 224 -2.34 24.51 -3.92
C ASP A 224 -1.42 24.54 -2.70
N ILE A 225 -1.26 23.40 -2.00
CA ILE A 225 -0.35 23.30 -0.85
C ILE A 225 1.10 22.99 -1.24
N GLY A 226 1.39 22.78 -2.54
CA GLY A 226 2.75 22.62 -3.06
C GLY A 226 3.29 21.17 -3.01
N ILE A 227 2.45 20.14 -3.14
CA ILE A 227 2.91 18.76 -3.29
C ILE A 227 3.49 18.58 -4.70
N GLU A 228 4.82 18.42 -4.79
CA GLU A 228 5.55 18.21 -6.05
C GLU A 228 5.74 16.72 -6.36
N ASN A 229 6.04 15.91 -5.33
CA ASN A 229 6.26 14.47 -5.46
C ASN A 229 4.92 13.72 -5.36
N GLY A 230 4.09 13.84 -6.38
CA GLY A 230 2.75 13.25 -6.43
C GLY A 230 2.54 12.34 -7.64
N PHE A 231 1.90 11.19 -7.40
CA PHE A 231 1.31 10.37 -8.46
C PHE A 231 -0.19 10.61 -8.47
N ILE A 232 -0.70 11.10 -9.60
CA ILE A 232 -2.12 11.31 -9.86
C ILE A 232 -2.54 10.24 -10.86
N GLN A 233 -3.61 9.51 -10.56
CA GLN A 233 -4.14 8.53 -11.51
C GLN A 233 -4.97 9.25 -12.56
N GLU A 234 -4.55 9.15 -13.83
CA GLU A 234 -5.32 9.63 -14.99
C GLU A 234 -6.08 8.44 -15.62
N GLY A 235 -7.34 8.66 -16.00
CA GLY A 235 -8.17 7.69 -16.73
C GLY A 235 -9.08 6.83 -15.87
N GLU A 236 -9.84 5.94 -16.53
CA GLU A 236 -10.82 5.01 -15.92
C GLU A 236 -10.11 3.79 -15.32
N THR A 237 -9.55 3.90 -14.11
CA THR A 237 -8.85 2.82 -13.41
C THR A 237 -9.69 2.12 -12.33
N ALA A 238 -10.94 2.55 -12.14
CA ALA A 238 -11.85 2.00 -11.13
C ALA A 238 -12.75 0.90 -11.72
N GLU A 239 -12.17 -0.21 -12.18
CA GLU A 239 -12.90 -1.36 -12.70
C GLU A 239 -12.68 -2.61 -11.83
N GLU A 240 -13.72 -3.45 -11.69
CA GLU A 240 -13.63 -4.74 -10.98
C GLU A 240 -12.62 -5.69 -11.64
N SER A 241 -12.37 -5.56 -12.95
CA SER A 241 -11.39 -6.35 -13.70
C SER A 241 -9.95 -6.26 -13.20
N PHE A 242 -9.61 -5.24 -12.39
CA PHE A 242 -8.31 -5.11 -11.75
C PHE A 242 -8.17 -5.85 -10.41
N ILE A 243 -9.24 -6.50 -9.93
CA ILE A 243 -9.21 -7.32 -8.72
C ILE A 243 -8.74 -8.73 -9.09
N PRO A 244 -7.61 -9.24 -8.54
CA PRO A 244 -7.13 -10.59 -8.85
C PRO A 244 -8.12 -11.67 -8.41
N GLU A 245 -8.22 -12.76 -9.17
CA GLU A 245 -9.08 -13.91 -8.83
C GLU A 245 -8.58 -14.75 -7.65
N PHE A 246 -7.31 -14.61 -7.24
CA PHE A 246 -6.67 -15.34 -6.15
C PHE A 246 -6.78 -16.88 -6.27
N ASP A 247 -6.46 -17.39 -7.45
CA ASP A 247 -6.50 -18.81 -7.81
C ASP A 247 -5.28 -19.62 -7.34
N ASN A 248 -4.38 -19.00 -6.58
CA ASN A 248 -3.09 -19.51 -6.12
C ASN A 248 -2.08 -19.78 -7.26
N GLU A 249 -2.15 -19.07 -8.37
CA GLU A 249 -1.15 -19.15 -9.43
C GLU A 249 0.26 -18.85 -8.88
N GLY A 250 1.22 -19.73 -9.20
CA GLY A 250 2.62 -19.58 -8.80
C GLY A 250 2.97 -20.06 -7.37
N VAL A 251 2.02 -20.67 -6.65
CA VAL A 251 2.22 -21.11 -5.25
C VAL A 251 2.25 -22.64 -5.12
#